data_ac4d85deace4ab60ec84c2e7b177c9ab
#
_entry.id   ac4d85deace4ab60ec84c2e7b177c9ab
#
_cell.length_a   1.000
_cell.length_b   1.000
_cell.length_c   1.000
_cell.angle_alpha   90.00
_cell.angle_beta   90.00
_cell.angle_gamma   90.00
#
_symmetry.space_group_name_H-M   'P 1'
#
loop_
_entity.id
_entity.type
_entity.pdbx_description
1 polymer ?
#
loop_
_entity_poly.entity_id
_entity_poly.type
_entity_poly.pdbx_seq_one_letter_code
_entity_poly.pdbx_strand_id
1 'polypeptide(L)' 'MAIKSKKDKPGGLEIDLTGPEGNAFVLLAYADKFCRQLGYDKFRTECILEEMKLTDYEGLLYTFDREFGSFVTLWR' A
#
# COMPACT_ATOMS: atom_id res chain seq x y z
N MET A 1 2.41 1.39 -12.76
CA MET A 1 2.67 0.94 -11.38
C MET A 1 3.42 2.01 -10.61
N ALA A 2 3.18 2.06 -9.32
CA ALA A 2 3.82 3.07 -8.46
C ALA A 2 5.08 2.56 -7.74
N ILE A 3 5.51 1.34 -7.99
CA ILE A 3 6.74 0.81 -7.41
C ILE A 3 7.91 1.28 -8.27
N LYS A 4 8.80 2.09 -7.68
CA LYS A 4 9.86 2.75 -8.43
C LYS A 4 11.18 2.69 -7.69
N SER A 5 12.26 3.06 -8.38
CA SER A 5 13.55 3.22 -7.74
C SER A 5 13.62 4.59 -7.07
N LYS A 6 14.57 4.74 -6.14
CA LYS A 6 14.60 5.93 -5.27
C LYS A 6 14.96 7.25 -5.97
N LYS A 7 15.43 7.23 -7.18
CA LYS A 7 15.77 8.50 -7.84
C LYS A 7 14.57 9.19 -8.48
N ASP A 8 13.43 8.56 -8.54
CA ASP A 8 12.19 9.20 -8.96
C ASP A 8 11.47 9.71 -7.70
N LYS A 9 11.04 10.96 -7.73
CA LYS A 9 10.39 11.57 -6.57
C LYS A 9 9.05 12.17 -6.94
N PRO A 10 8.03 11.34 -7.10
CA PRO A 10 6.68 11.85 -7.34
C PRO A 10 6.15 12.57 -6.09
N GLY A 11 5.13 13.35 -6.25
CA GLY A 11 4.43 13.91 -5.09
C GLY A 11 3.70 12.83 -4.31
N GLY A 12 3.21 13.18 -3.12
CA GLY A 12 2.43 12.27 -2.29
C GLY A 12 3.29 11.49 -1.30
N LEU A 13 2.72 10.43 -0.76
CA LEU A 13 3.39 9.62 0.27
C LEU A 13 4.34 8.62 -0.36
N GLU A 14 5.48 8.42 0.28
CA GLU A 14 6.49 7.46 -0.17
C GLU A 14 6.78 6.48 0.96
N ILE A 15 6.87 5.21 0.62
CA ILE A 15 7.16 4.13 1.57
C ILE A 15 8.38 3.38 1.09
N ASP A 16 9.39 3.26 1.95
CA ASP A 16 10.63 2.55 1.63
C ASP A 16 10.49 1.10 2.06
N LEU A 17 10.36 0.20 1.09
CA LEU A 17 10.17 -1.22 1.36
C LEU A 17 11.43 -1.91 1.86
N THR A 18 12.59 -1.27 1.77
CA THR A 18 13.84 -1.85 2.27
C THR A 18 14.06 -1.51 3.74
N GLY A 19 13.25 -0.62 4.32
CA GLY A 19 13.32 -0.24 5.72
C GLY A 19 12.22 -0.88 6.55
N PRO A 20 12.04 -0.42 7.79
CA PRO A 20 11.01 -0.98 8.69
C PRO A 20 9.60 -0.90 8.13
N GLU A 21 9.33 0.07 7.27
CA GLU A 21 8.00 0.26 6.69
C GLU A 21 7.69 -0.76 5.59
N GLY A 22 8.64 -1.58 5.19
CA GLY A 22 8.42 -2.66 4.26
C GLY A 22 7.74 -3.89 4.89
N ASN A 23 7.46 -3.85 6.18
CA ASN A 23 6.81 -4.95 6.90
C ASN A 23 5.34 -5.05 6.49
N ALA A 24 4.86 -6.29 6.31
CA ALA A 24 3.48 -6.53 5.88
C ALA A 24 2.46 -5.90 6.84
N PHE A 25 2.71 -5.98 8.15
CA PHE A 25 1.78 -5.40 9.13
C PHE A 25 1.72 -3.87 9.03
N VAL A 26 2.85 -3.23 8.74
CA VAL A 26 2.88 -1.79 8.54
C VAL A 26 2.10 -1.41 7.30
N LEU A 27 2.27 -2.18 6.21
CA LEU A 27 1.54 -1.92 4.97
C LEU A 27 0.03 -2.12 5.15
N LEU A 28 -0.37 -3.11 5.93
CA LEU A 28 -1.79 -3.31 6.25
C LEU A 28 -2.35 -2.13 7.04
N ALA A 29 -1.58 -1.60 7.99
CA ALA A 29 -2.01 -0.43 8.76
C ALA A 29 -2.14 0.81 7.87
N TYR A 30 -1.21 1.01 6.93
CA TYR A 30 -1.33 2.10 5.97
C TYR A 30 -2.56 1.93 5.09
N ALA A 31 -2.82 0.70 4.63
CA ALA A 31 -3.99 0.44 3.79
C ALA A 31 -5.28 0.81 4.50
N ASP A 32 -5.40 0.43 5.78
CA ASP A 32 -6.58 0.78 6.59
C ASP A 32 -6.73 2.29 6.69
N LYS A 33 -5.63 2.99 6.98
CA LYS A 33 -5.63 4.44 7.09
C LYS A 33 -6.06 5.11 5.79
N PHE A 34 -5.52 4.65 4.66
CA PHE A 34 -5.84 5.23 3.36
C PHE A 34 -7.29 4.98 2.98
N CYS A 35 -7.81 3.80 3.28
CA CYS A 35 -9.22 3.50 3.04
C CYS A 35 -10.12 4.49 3.78
N ARG A 36 -9.78 4.80 5.02
CA ARG A 36 -10.53 5.78 5.81
C ARG A 36 -10.44 7.18 5.21
N GLN A 37 -9.25 7.58 4.76
CA GLN A 37 -9.04 8.89 4.16
C GLN A 37 -9.78 9.03 2.83
N LEU A 38 -9.90 7.94 2.08
CA LEU A 38 -10.61 7.92 0.81
C LEU A 38 -12.13 7.84 0.98
N GLY A 39 -12.59 7.66 2.22
CA GLY A 39 -14.02 7.57 2.48
C GLY A 39 -14.64 6.22 2.14
N TYR A 40 -13.83 5.17 2.05
CA TYR A 40 -14.34 3.83 1.80
C TYR A 40 -15.10 3.33 3.02
N ASP A 41 -16.19 2.61 2.79
CA ASP A 41 -16.95 2.05 3.90
C ASP A 41 -16.19 0.87 4.51
N LYS A 42 -16.71 0.38 5.64
CA LYS A 42 -16.06 -0.70 6.37
C LYS A 42 -15.98 -1.97 5.55
N PHE A 43 -17.02 -2.28 4.79
CA PHE A 43 -17.05 -3.48 3.97
C PHE A 43 -15.94 -3.47 2.92
N ARG A 44 -15.82 -2.36 2.19
CA ARG A 44 -14.77 -2.24 1.16
C ARG A 44 -13.39 -2.28 1.77
N THR A 45 -13.19 -1.61 2.91
CA THR A 45 -11.93 -1.62 3.62
C THR A 45 -11.53 -3.03 4.01
N GLU A 46 -12.47 -3.79 4.58
CA GLU A 46 -12.20 -5.17 4.98
C GLU A 46 -11.89 -6.06 3.78
N CYS A 47 -12.57 -5.86 2.66
CA CYS A 47 -12.30 -6.63 1.45
C CYS A 47 -10.87 -6.41 0.96
N ILE A 48 -10.39 -5.17 0.96
CA ILE A 48 -9.04 -4.84 0.52
C ILE A 48 -8.01 -5.47 1.48
N LEU A 49 -8.23 -5.32 2.78
CA LEU A 49 -7.31 -5.88 3.77
C LEU A 49 -7.26 -7.40 3.70
N GLU A 50 -8.40 -8.04 3.52
CA GLU A 50 -8.46 -9.50 3.38
C GLU A 50 -7.71 -9.97 2.14
N GLU A 51 -7.89 -9.28 1.02
CA GLU A 51 -7.17 -9.63 -0.20
C GLU A 51 -5.66 -9.54 0.03
N MET A 52 -5.20 -8.52 0.74
CA MET A 52 -3.79 -8.36 1.06
C MET A 52 -3.28 -9.49 1.96
N LYS A 53 -4.11 -9.94 2.91
CA LYS A 53 -3.72 -10.99 3.85
C LYS A 53 -3.70 -12.39 3.23
N LEU A 54 -4.51 -12.61 2.19
CA LEU A 54 -4.69 -13.93 1.59
C LEU A 54 -3.63 -14.26 0.54
N THR A 55 -2.70 -13.38 0.29
CA THR A 55 -1.67 -13.56 -0.70
C THR A 55 -0.28 -13.46 -0.06
N ASP A 56 0.77 -13.76 -0.84
CA ASP A 56 2.13 -13.59 -0.37
C ASP A 56 2.51 -12.11 -0.36
N TYR A 57 3.75 -11.81 0.05
CA TYR A 57 4.21 -10.44 0.18
C TYR A 57 4.14 -9.68 -1.17
N GLU A 58 4.55 -10.33 -2.25
CA GLU A 58 4.50 -9.68 -3.57
C GLU A 58 3.08 -9.39 -4.00
N GLY A 59 2.16 -10.30 -3.74
CA GLY A 59 0.74 -10.07 -4.03
C GLY A 59 0.16 -8.97 -3.16
N LEU A 60 0.59 -8.89 -1.90
CA LEU A 60 0.18 -7.80 -1.01
C LEU A 60 0.63 -6.45 -1.58
N LEU A 61 1.86 -6.36 -2.05
CA LEU A 61 2.38 -5.15 -2.68
C LEU A 61 1.59 -4.79 -3.92
N TYR A 62 1.25 -5.79 -4.73
CA TYR A 62 0.47 -5.58 -5.95
C TYR A 62 -0.91 -5.01 -5.62
N THR A 63 -1.59 -5.58 -4.63
CA THR A 63 -2.91 -5.11 -4.20
C THR A 63 -2.83 -3.69 -3.66
N PHE A 64 -1.82 -3.42 -2.83
CA PHE A 64 -1.59 -2.09 -2.27
C PHE A 64 -1.37 -1.07 -3.38
N ASP A 65 -0.51 -1.39 -4.35
CA ASP A 65 -0.24 -0.51 -5.46
C ASP A 65 -1.48 -0.28 -6.32
N ARG A 66 -2.27 -1.34 -6.57
CA ARG A 66 -3.49 -1.22 -7.35
C ARG A 66 -4.47 -0.25 -6.71
N GLU A 67 -4.62 -0.30 -5.38
CA GLU A 67 -5.61 0.51 -4.69
C GLU A 67 -5.10 1.92 -4.38
N PHE A 68 -3.82 2.06 -4.08
CA PHE A 68 -3.29 3.33 -3.55
C PHE A 68 -2.15 3.90 -4.39
N GLY A 69 -1.78 3.27 -5.49
CA GLY A 69 -0.62 3.67 -6.28
C GLY A 69 -0.74 5.04 -6.93
N SER A 70 -1.95 5.60 -7.00
CA SER A 70 -2.12 6.93 -7.59
C SER A 70 -1.57 8.03 -6.69
N PHE A 71 -1.43 7.78 -5.39
CA PHE A 71 -0.92 8.78 -4.45
C PHE A 71 0.15 8.26 -3.50
N VAL A 72 0.49 6.98 -3.57
CA VAL A 72 1.53 6.37 -2.74
C VAL A 72 2.56 5.73 -3.65
N THR A 73 3.84 5.99 -3.40
CA THR A 73 4.93 5.36 -4.13
C THR A 73 5.66 4.40 -3.21
N LEU A 74 5.85 3.17 -3.70
CA LEU A 74 6.62 2.15 -2.98
C LEU A 74 8.03 2.10 -3.57
N TRP A 75 9.03 2.24 -2.71
CA TRP A 75 10.42 2.24 -3.11
C TRP A 75 11.08 0.92 -2.72
N ARG A 76 11.86 0.35 -3.62
CA ARG A 76 12.66 -0.85 -3.35
C ARG A 76 14.13 -0.55 -3.45
#